data_456f5ddd2c474a1255ff60dfd30b11b4
#
_entry.id   456f5ddd2c474a1255ff60dfd30b11b4
#
_cell.length_a   1.000
_cell.length_b   1.000
_cell.length_c   1.000
_cell.angle_alpha   90.00
_cell.angle_beta   90.00
_cell.angle_gamma   90.00
#
_symmetry.space_group_name_H-M   'P 1'
#
loop_
_entity.id
_entity.type
_entity.pdbx_description
1 polymer ?
#
loop_
_entity_poly.entity_id
_entity_poly.type
_entity_poly.pdbx_seq_one_letter_code
_entity_poly.pdbx_strand_id
1 'polypeptide(L)'
;MPELPEKKAGIIACSGEELAEGTVSRLAALKVLHETRRWDTVTLCLPLFLAGGQGERTFARFYPTITVDGCALKCAARATERYSAKPAASLVVTEIAAAKGIAGIEGRRRLNEPGKKAVEAVVEILEQEVDRVLVLLR
;
A
#
# COMPACT_ATOMS: atom_id res chain seq x y z
N MET A 1 -29.80 -11.37 10.62
CA MET A 1 -28.42 -11.88 10.61
C MET A 1 -27.47 -10.73 10.32
N PRO A 2 -26.46 -10.54 11.15
CA PRO A 2 -25.45 -9.56 10.79
C PRO A 2 -24.77 -10.02 9.51
N GLU A 3 -24.66 -9.12 8.56
CA GLU A 3 -23.90 -9.40 7.35
C GLU A 3 -22.45 -9.63 7.72
N LEU A 4 -21.84 -10.67 7.17
CA LEU A 4 -20.41 -10.88 7.31
C LEU A 4 -19.70 -9.72 6.62
N PRO A 5 -18.64 -9.16 7.24
CA PRO A 5 -17.88 -8.11 6.57
C PRO A 5 -17.46 -8.59 5.19
N GLU A 6 -17.62 -7.75 4.19
CA GLU A 6 -17.15 -8.05 2.85
C GLU A 6 -15.66 -8.37 2.89
N LYS A 7 -15.27 -9.42 2.17
CA LYS A 7 -13.88 -9.82 2.07
C LYS A 7 -13.15 -8.81 1.21
N LYS A 8 -12.30 -8.02 1.84
CA LYS A 8 -11.50 -6.99 1.14
C LYS A 8 -10.05 -7.08 1.56
N ALA A 9 -9.17 -6.62 0.69
CA ALA A 9 -7.76 -6.46 1.00
C ALA A 9 -7.52 -5.04 1.51
N GLY A 10 -6.75 -4.92 2.58
CA GLY A 10 -6.33 -3.61 3.08
C GLY A 10 -5.08 -3.14 2.35
N ILE A 11 -4.99 -1.85 2.09
CA ILE A 11 -3.79 -1.23 1.53
C ILE A 11 -3.38 -0.06 2.42
N ILE A 12 -2.14 -0.06 2.88
CA ILE A 12 -1.57 1.03 3.65
C ILE A 12 -0.29 1.48 2.95
N ALA A 13 -0.27 2.72 2.46
CA ALA A 13 0.91 3.31 1.85
C ALA A 13 1.62 4.22 2.86
N CYS A 14 2.95 4.28 2.79
CA CYS A 14 3.71 5.18 3.65
C CYS A 14 3.44 6.65 3.32
N SER A 15 3.16 6.94 2.07
CA SER A 15 2.86 8.29 1.58
C SER A 15 3.92 9.34 1.96
N GLY A 16 5.15 8.90 2.21
CA GLY A 16 6.24 9.77 2.66
C GLY A 16 6.54 10.85 1.64
N GLU A 17 6.59 12.10 2.08
CA GLU A 17 6.78 13.24 1.21
C GLU A 17 8.24 13.66 1.03
N GLU A 18 9.15 13.05 1.77
CA GLU A 18 10.58 13.37 1.69
C GLU A 18 11.27 12.80 0.46
N LEU A 19 10.70 11.75 -0.12
CA LEU A 19 11.27 11.06 -1.28
C LEU A 19 10.23 10.94 -2.40
N ALA A 20 10.72 10.99 -3.64
CA ALA A 20 9.85 10.75 -4.80
C ALA A 20 9.23 9.34 -4.76
N GLU A 21 9.96 8.36 -4.23
CA GLU A 21 9.47 6.99 -4.07
C GLU A 21 8.28 6.91 -3.09
N GLY A 22 8.22 7.81 -2.10
CA GLY A 22 7.05 7.94 -1.24
C GLY A 22 5.83 8.40 -2.01
N THR A 23 6.01 9.34 -2.92
CA THR A 23 4.95 9.79 -3.83
C THR A 23 4.49 8.64 -4.72
N VAL A 24 5.42 7.82 -5.23
CA VAL A 24 5.07 6.63 -6.01
C VAL A 24 4.19 5.68 -5.19
N SER A 25 4.54 5.43 -3.93
CA SER A 25 3.75 4.55 -3.06
C SER A 25 2.31 5.03 -2.92
N ARG A 26 2.14 6.33 -2.69
CA ARG A 26 0.83 6.96 -2.53
C ARG A 26 0.00 6.87 -3.81
N LEU A 27 0.57 7.29 -4.94
CA LEU A 27 -0.16 7.31 -6.21
C LEU A 27 -0.53 5.91 -6.67
N ALA A 28 0.35 4.93 -6.49
CA ALA A 28 0.04 3.55 -6.83
C ALA A 28 -1.10 3.00 -5.96
N ALA A 29 -1.04 3.24 -4.66
CA ALA A 29 -2.10 2.82 -3.74
C ALA A 29 -3.44 3.46 -4.11
N LEU A 30 -3.46 4.75 -4.37
CA LEU A 30 -4.69 5.46 -4.75
C LEU A 30 -5.28 4.93 -6.05
N LYS A 31 -4.45 4.60 -7.02
CA LYS A 31 -4.95 4.06 -8.29
C LYS A 31 -5.65 2.71 -8.09
N VAL A 32 -5.06 1.82 -7.32
CA VAL A 32 -5.68 0.52 -7.02
C VAL A 32 -6.96 0.70 -6.21
N LEU A 33 -6.91 1.53 -5.17
CA LEU A 33 -8.06 1.78 -4.29
C LEU A 33 -9.23 2.43 -5.00
N HIS A 34 -8.99 3.39 -5.89
CA HIS A 34 -10.06 4.18 -6.49
C HIS A 34 -10.44 3.74 -7.89
N GLU A 35 -9.60 2.98 -8.58
CA GLU A 35 -9.83 2.62 -9.98
C GLU A 35 -9.80 1.11 -10.21
N THR A 36 -8.62 0.47 -10.14
CA THR A 36 -8.43 -0.89 -10.65
C THR A 36 -8.99 -2.00 -9.77
N ARG A 37 -9.01 -1.79 -8.46
CA ARG A 37 -9.57 -2.76 -7.49
C ARG A 37 -10.49 -2.06 -6.48
N ARG A 38 -11.25 -1.13 -6.97
CA ARG A 38 -12.10 -0.24 -6.19
C ARG A 38 -13.05 -0.97 -5.23
N TRP A 39 -13.63 -2.07 -5.68
CA TRP A 39 -14.64 -2.80 -4.91
C TRP A 39 -14.06 -3.85 -3.98
N ASP A 40 -12.78 -4.14 -4.13
CA ASP A 40 -12.10 -5.23 -3.42
C ASP A 40 -11.08 -4.74 -2.38
N THR A 41 -10.93 -3.43 -2.23
CA THR A 41 -9.88 -2.86 -1.38
C THR A 41 -10.41 -1.78 -0.46
N VAL A 42 -9.73 -1.63 0.67
CA VAL A 42 -10.00 -0.59 1.68
C VAL A 42 -8.68 -0.03 2.19
N THR A 43 -8.73 1.17 2.71
CA THR A 43 -7.56 1.79 3.35
C THR A 43 -7.98 2.47 4.65
N LEU A 44 -7.01 2.97 5.39
CA LEU A 44 -7.26 3.70 6.63
C LEU A 44 -6.56 5.05 6.61
N CYS A 45 -6.90 5.86 7.61
CA CYS A 45 -6.21 7.12 7.86
C CYS A 45 -4.95 6.83 8.67
N LEU A 46 -3.78 6.86 8.02
CA LEU A 46 -2.52 6.52 8.68
C LEU A 46 -2.19 7.44 9.86
N PRO A 47 -2.38 8.78 9.78
CA PRO A 47 -2.17 9.64 10.93
C PRO A 47 -3.05 9.27 12.12
N LEU A 48 -4.31 8.92 11.91
CA LEU A 48 -5.21 8.50 12.98
C LEU A 48 -4.78 7.14 13.58
N PHE A 49 -4.33 6.23 12.73
CA PHE A 49 -3.76 4.96 13.16
C PHE A 49 -2.56 5.18 14.10
N LEU A 50 -1.65 6.06 13.71
CA LEU A 50 -0.46 6.37 14.51
C LEU A 50 -0.83 7.11 15.80
N ALA A 51 -1.88 7.95 15.76
CA ALA A 51 -2.36 8.69 16.92
C ALA A 51 -3.14 7.81 17.91
N GLY A 52 -3.37 6.55 17.61
CA GLY A 52 -3.99 5.61 18.52
C GLY A 52 -5.47 5.32 18.28
N GLY A 53 -6.00 5.64 17.11
CA GLY A 53 -7.38 5.30 16.76
C GLY A 53 -7.61 3.80 16.85
N GLN A 54 -8.57 3.37 17.68
CA GLN A 54 -8.79 1.94 17.93
C GLN A 54 -9.32 1.21 16.70
N GLY A 55 -10.23 1.84 15.96
CA GLY A 55 -10.76 1.26 14.72
C GLY A 55 -9.65 1.03 13.70
N GLU A 56 -8.78 2.01 13.52
CA GLU A 56 -7.65 1.91 12.60
C GLU A 56 -6.64 0.86 13.05
N ARG A 57 -6.40 0.74 14.34
CA ARG A 57 -5.43 -0.24 14.87
C ARG A 57 -5.92 -1.68 14.82
N THR A 58 -7.22 -1.92 14.60
CA THR A 58 -7.74 -3.27 14.35
C THR A 58 -7.70 -3.65 12.87
N PHE A 59 -7.41 -2.71 11.99
CA PHE A 59 -7.54 -2.83 10.55
C PHE A 59 -6.87 -4.08 9.97
N ALA A 60 -5.58 -4.27 10.26
CA ALA A 60 -4.83 -5.39 9.70
C ALA A 60 -5.20 -6.75 10.31
N ARG A 61 -5.91 -6.73 11.44
CA ARG A 61 -6.48 -7.96 12.03
C ARG A 61 -7.75 -8.38 11.33
N PHE A 62 -8.48 -7.40 10.76
CA PHE A 62 -9.74 -7.61 10.05
C PHE A 62 -9.54 -7.90 8.57
N TYR A 63 -8.65 -7.14 7.95
CA TYR A 63 -8.37 -7.23 6.51
C TYR A 63 -6.93 -7.68 6.30
N PRO A 64 -6.68 -8.70 5.45
CA PRO A 64 -5.31 -8.99 5.05
C PRO A 64 -4.74 -7.73 4.38
N THR A 65 -3.66 -7.20 4.90
CA THR A 65 -3.18 -5.88 4.53
C THR A 65 -1.88 -5.96 3.75
N ILE A 66 -1.82 -5.21 2.66
CA ILE A 66 -0.62 -5.04 1.84
C ILE A 66 -0.08 -3.64 2.13
N THR A 67 1.16 -3.57 2.58
CA THR A 67 1.81 -2.27 2.81
C THR A 67 2.66 -1.89 1.61
N VAL A 68 2.69 -0.60 1.28
CA VAL A 68 3.47 -0.06 0.18
C VAL A 68 4.35 1.04 0.72
N ASP A 69 5.63 0.78 0.77
CA ASP A 69 6.64 1.72 1.27
C ASP A 69 7.52 2.22 0.14
N GLY A 70 7.90 3.49 0.22
CA GLY A 70 8.79 4.10 -0.77
C GLY A 70 10.21 3.56 -0.69
N CYS A 71 10.71 3.32 0.51
CA CYS A 71 12.11 2.92 0.73
C CYS A 71 12.23 1.80 1.76
N ALA A 72 13.47 1.34 1.94
CA ALA A 72 13.80 0.20 2.81
C ALA A 72 13.56 0.45 4.30
N LEU A 73 13.21 1.67 4.72
CA LEU A 73 12.81 1.93 6.10
C LEU A 73 11.49 1.27 6.44
N LYS A 74 10.63 1.04 5.45
CA LYS A 74 9.37 0.29 5.61
C LYS A 74 8.47 0.85 6.71
N CYS A 75 8.26 2.15 6.72
CA CYS A 75 7.50 2.81 7.78
C CYS A 75 6.07 2.27 7.89
N ALA A 76 5.38 2.06 6.77
CA ALA A 76 4.02 1.52 6.79
C ALA A 76 4.00 0.07 7.27
N ALA A 77 4.93 -0.77 6.81
CA ALA A 77 5.00 -2.16 7.22
C ALA A 77 5.31 -2.28 8.72
N ARG A 78 6.27 -1.50 9.20
CA ARG A 78 6.64 -1.50 10.62
C ARG A 78 5.51 -1.01 11.52
N ALA A 79 4.85 0.09 11.14
CA ALA A 79 3.75 0.62 11.92
C ALA A 79 2.58 -0.36 11.96
N THR A 80 2.25 -0.98 10.82
CA THR A 80 1.18 -1.95 10.74
C THR A 80 1.45 -3.16 11.64
N GLU A 81 2.64 -3.73 11.57
CA GLU A 81 3.02 -4.87 12.39
C GLU A 81 3.04 -4.52 13.88
N ARG A 82 3.55 -3.35 14.23
CA ARG A 82 3.68 -2.91 15.62
C ARG A 82 2.32 -2.65 16.27
N TYR A 83 1.41 -1.99 15.57
CA TYR A 83 0.17 -1.48 16.16
C TYR A 83 -1.08 -2.24 15.77
N SER A 84 -1.02 -3.12 14.80
CA SER A 84 -2.18 -3.88 14.36
C SER A 84 -1.84 -5.36 14.19
N ALA A 85 -1.38 -5.77 13.01
CA ALA A 85 -1.00 -7.15 12.74
C ALA A 85 0.06 -7.19 11.64
N LYS A 86 0.71 -8.33 11.49
CA LYS A 86 1.71 -8.51 10.45
C LYS A 86 1.07 -8.35 9.06
N PRO A 87 1.64 -7.53 8.17
CA PRO A 87 1.12 -7.40 6.81
C PRO A 87 1.13 -8.74 6.07
N ALA A 88 0.10 -8.96 5.24
CA ALA A 88 0.05 -10.11 4.35
C ALA A 88 1.10 -10.03 3.24
N ALA A 89 1.46 -8.81 2.83
CA ALA A 89 2.53 -8.54 1.89
C ALA A 89 3.11 -7.16 2.17
N SER A 90 4.38 -6.98 1.88
CA SER A 90 5.09 -5.71 2.06
C SER A 90 5.81 -5.39 0.75
N LEU A 91 5.39 -4.32 0.08
CA LEU A 91 5.98 -3.86 -1.16
C LEU A 91 6.89 -2.67 -0.89
N VAL A 92 8.04 -2.62 -1.55
CA VAL A 92 9.00 -1.52 -1.42
C VAL A 92 9.31 -0.97 -2.81
N VAL A 93 8.98 0.30 -3.03
CA VAL A 93 9.11 0.94 -4.35
C VAL A 93 10.54 0.86 -4.86
N THR A 94 11.54 1.15 -4.03
CA THR A 94 12.95 1.11 -4.45
C THR A 94 13.36 -0.29 -4.93
N GLU A 95 12.87 -1.33 -4.29
CA GLU A 95 13.15 -2.71 -4.70
C GLU A 95 12.46 -3.06 -6.02
N ILE A 96 11.19 -2.65 -6.17
CA ILE A 96 10.43 -2.89 -7.40
C ILE A 96 11.07 -2.15 -8.57
N ALA A 97 11.43 -0.89 -8.38
CA ALA A 97 12.08 -0.09 -9.41
C ALA A 97 13.41 -0.72 -9.83
N ALA A 98 14.23 -1.15 -8.87
CA ALA A 98 15.49 -1.82 -9.17
C ALA A 98 15.29 -3.09 -9.99
N ALA A 99 14.31 -3.92 -9.62
CA ALA A 99 13.99 -5.15 -10.34
C ALA A 99 13.50 -4.91 -11.77
N LYS A 100 12.84 -3.77 -12.01
CA LYS A 100 12.33 -3.38 -13.35
C LYS A 100 13.31 -2.53 -14.14
N GLY A 101 14.49 -2.23 -13.58
CA GLY A 101 15.47 -1.40 -14.26
C GLY A 101 15.07 0.07 -14.36
N ILE A 102 14.21 0.55 -13.47
CA ILE A 102 13.78 1.94 -13.45
C ILE A 102 14.72 2.72 -12.53
N ALA A 103 15.39 3.72 -13.08
CA ALA A 103 16.34 4.58 -12.34
C ALA A 103 15.96 6.05 -12.54
N GLY A 104 16.44 6.90 -11.63
CA GLY A 104 16.30 8.34 -11.75
C GLY A 104 14.89 8.85 -11.41
N ILE A 105 14.21 8.20 -10.49
CA ILE A 105 12.89 8.64 -10.01
C ILE A 105 13.08 9.95 -9.25
N GLU A 106 12.42 11.02 -9.70
CA GLU A 106 12.50 12.35 -9.09
C GLU A 106 11.14 13.04 -9.11
N GLY A 107 11.03 14.09 -8.30
CA GLY A 107 9.85 14.93 -8.24
C GLY A 107 8.85 14.50 -7.18
N ARG A 108 9.03 14.99 -5.96
CA ARG A 108 8.16 14.63 -4.82
C ARG A 108 6.70 15.04 -5.02
N ARG A 109 6.47 16.16 -5.67
CA ARG A 109 5.10 16.67 -5.92
C ARG A 109 4.60 16.32 -7.31
N ARG A 110 5.51 16.28 -8.27
CA ARG A 110 5.19 15.92 -9.66
C ARG A 110 6.28 15.00 -10.17
N LEU A 111 5.93 13.74 -10.31
CA LEU A 111 6.88 12.72 -10.75
C LEU A 111 7.34 12.96 -12.20
N ASN A 112 8.61 12.69 -12.45
CA ASN A 112 9.18 12.63 -13.79
C ASN A 112 8.74 11.34 -14.50
N GLU A 113 9.19 11.11 -15.73
CA GLU A 113 8.78 9.92 -16.49
C GLU A 113 9.19 8.59 -15.83
N PRO A 114 10.44 8.44 -15.29
CA PRO A 114 10.77 7.24 -14.51
C PRO A 114 9.84 7.04 -13.30
N GLY A 115 9.45 8.12 -12.61
CA GLY A 115 8.52 8.04 -11.50
C GLY A 115 7.15 7.53 -11.92
N LYS A 116 6.65 7.99 -13.05
CA LYS A 116 5.36 7.52 -13.59
C LYS A 116 5.41 6.04 -13.97
N LYS A 117 6.53 5.60 -14.56
CA LYS A 117 6.74 4.17 -14.86
C LYS A 117 6.79 3.34 -13.59
N ALA A 118 7.40 3.87 -12.53
CA ALA A 118 7.44 3.19 -11.24
C ALA A 118 6.04 3.03 -10.65
N VAL A 119 5.18 4.05 -10.78
CA VAL A 119 3.77 3.94 -10.34
C VAL A 119 3.09 2.79 -11.06
N GLU A 120 3.22 2.70 -12.37
CA GLU A 120 2.61 1.61 -13.14
C GLU A 120 3.13 0.23 -12.72
N ALA A 121 4.43 0.11 -12.49
CA ALA A 121 5.03 -1.14 -12.04
C ALA A 121 4.52 -1.56 -10.65
N VAL A 122 4.42 -0.61 -9.73
CA VAL A 122 3.90 -0.88 -8.38
C VAL A 122 2.42 -1.23 -8.43
N VAL A 123 1.63 -0.53 -9.24
CA VAL A 123 0.20 -0.84 -9.43
C VAL A 123 0.03 -2.28 -9.87
N GLU A 124 0.79 -2.73 -10.87
CA GLU A 124 0.69 -4.10 -11.37
C GLU A 124 0.96 -5.13 -10.26
N ILE A 125 2.02 -4.94 -9.49
CA ILE A 125 2.37 -5.87 -8.42
C ILE A 125 1.33 -5.79 -7.28
N LEU A 126 0.86 -4.59 -6.96
CA LEU A 126 -0.17 -4.41 -5.94
C LEU A 126 -1.48 -5.09 -6.33
N GLU A 127 -1.90 -4.98 -7.59
CA GLU A 127 -3.07 -5.69 -8.09
C GLU A 127 -2.93 -7.19 -7.94
N GLN A 128 -1.76 -7.74 -8.28
CA GLN A 128 -1.49 -9.17 -8.12
C GLN A 128 -1.58 -9.61 -6.67
N GLU A 129 -1.04 -8.81 -5.75
CA GLU A 129 -1.10 -9.13 -4.32
C GLU A 129 -2.51 -9.03 -3.77
N VAL A 130 -3.31 -8.04 -4.20
CA VAL A 130 -4.72 -7.95 -3.84
C VAL A 130 -5.46 -9.21 -4.28
N ASP A 131 -5.28 -9.61 -5.53
CA ASP A 131 -5.96 -10.80 -6.07
C ASP A 131 -5.53 -12.06 -5.31
N ARG A 132 -4.24 -12.18 -4.97
CA ARG A 132 -3.71 -13.32 -4.22
C ARG A 132 -4.34 -13.43 -2.83
N VAL A 133 -4.38 -12.34 -2.07
CA VAL A 133 -4.94 -12.39 -0.70
C VAL A 133 -6.44 -12.62 -0.72
N LEU A 134 -7.16 -12.11 -1.70
CA LEU A 134 -8.60 -12.35 -1.83
C LEU A 134 -8.92 -13.81 -2.14
N VAL A 135 -8.11 -14.47 -2.95
CA VAL A 135 -8.24 -15.90 -3.20
C VAL A 135 -8.06 -16.71 -1.92
N LEU A 136 -7.10 -16.33 -1.08
CA LEU A 136 -6.84 -17.01 0.19
C LEU A 136 -7.97 -16.85 1.21
N LEU A 137 -8.84 -15.84 1.04
CA LEU A 137 -10.00 -15.63 1.91
C LEU A 137 -11.22 -16.46 1.53
N ARG A 138 -11.18 -17.14 0.41
CA ARG A 138 -12.31 -17.94 -0.07
C ARG A 138 -12.36 -19.32 0.55
#